data_5c6d7f60e3b8699137ba532ad78f8c32
#
_entry.id   5c6d7f60e3b8699137ba532ad78f8c32
#
_cell.length_a   1.000
_cell.length_b   1.000
_cell.length_c   1.000
_cell.angle_alpha   90.00
_cell.angle_beta   90.00
_cell.angle_gamma   90.00
#
_symmetry.space_group_name_H-M   'P 1'
#
loop_
_entity.id
_entity.type
_entity.pdbx_description
1 polymer ?
#
loop_
_entity_poly.entity_id
_entity_poly.type
_entity_poly.pdbx_seq_one_letter_code
_entity_poly.pdbx_strand_id
1 'polypeptide(L)'
;MRLTLLKEIPEDADLRQQWNALVLRMDQPQVFYTYEWALAVYRAYRATLLPLLFLAHDDRDVLVSVAALATDPAGQHVSFLCATTGDYCDFLSVPEDREAFVRLVLAELRKQKIDEVVLANLPADSPTASVLSGAAAGQKYHCFTRTGYVCAQVLLSALERRGGAKPVLPRKKMLRRFLNTMGREAPVRLDHAQSCAAIHAILPQFMQAHVARFLATGRISNMAREERQTFLAELGKLLSESGWVALTRMMSGDNVYAWNYGFQFQGTWFWYQPTFVSDLEKFSPGFCLLAKLIEEAADNAEFKTVDLGLGAEEYKERFANRSREILYVTLKTSSVRHYREILRYRAAEFARTFPKVETAARATMRRWHRLKQHLAEGGARATLGWAGTRLREILWLEREVFFYEWTGHSLASPGGLQLRRLDLSELAAATCQYVEDQSTLGYMLRAAARLQEGGAQGYALVDGEGKFLHFAWTTGFDKFFLSELNAKVDAPSADCVMLFDCWTPPSVRGSGHYASAVGLIAKQVLETGRRPWIFSASGNVSSIRGLEEAGFERRYSLVRRRLTGLQWINGETSSSYKTTNQELPAQSEDSAA
;
A
#
# COMPACT_ATOMS: atom_id res chain seq x y z
N MET A 1 12.17 -13.04 -40.22
CA MET A 1 11.69 -12.17 -39.11
C MET A 1 12.72 -11.08 -38.86
N ARG A 2 12.37 -9.81 -39.03
CA ARG A 2 13.23 -8.62 -38.83
C ARG A 2 12.91 -8.02 -37.45
N LEU A 3 13.91 -7.90 -36.57
CA LEU A 3 13.77 -7.36 -35.23
C LEU A 3 14.12 -5.87 -35.19
N THR A 4 13.26 -5.05 -34.60
CA THR A 4 13.46 -3.62 -34.36
C THR A 4 13.36 -3.37 -32.85
N LEU A 5 14.26 -2.53 -32.30
CA LEU A 5 14.22 -2.09 -30.90
C LEU A 5 13.91 -0.60 -30.83
N LEU A 6 12.87 -0.26 -30.08
CA LEU A 6 12.51 1.12 -29.74
C LEU A 6 12.68 1.36 -28.24
N LYS A 7 13.03 2.60 -27.86
CA LYS A 7 13.20 3.03 -26.47
C LYS A 7 12.03 3.85 -25.93
N GLU A 8 10.90 3.74 -26.59
CA GLU A 8 9.63 4.39 -26.25
C GLU A 8 8.47 3.50 -26.71
N ILE A 9 7.27 3.81 -26.27
CA ILE A 9 6.03 3.25 -26.84
C ILE A 9 5.47 4.33 -27.77
N PRO A 10 5.60 4.18 -29.10
CA PRO A 10 5.13 5.17 -30.05
C PRO A 10 3.61 5.34 -29.97
N GLU A 11 3.11 6.57 -30.07
CA GLU A 11 1.68 6.86 -30.18
C GLU A 11 1.28 6.78 -31.67
N ASP A 12 1.15 5.56 -32.17
CA ASP A 12 0.90 5.24 -33.56
C ASP A 12 -0.35 4.35 -33.69
N ALA A 13 -1.30 4.78 -34.49
CA ALA A 13 -2.57 4.09 -34.68
C ALA A 13 -2.44 2.75 -35.41
N ASP A 14 -1.52 2.67 -36.38
CA ASP A 14 -1.29 1.44 -37.14
C ASP A 14 -0.58 0.41 -36.27
N LEU A 15 0.41 0.84 -35.48
CA LEU A 15 1.06 -0.02 -34.48
C LEU A 15 0.04 -0.54 -33.45
N ARG A 16 -0.82 0.34 -32.94
CA ARG A 16 -1.92 -0.03 -32.01
C ARG A 16 -2.79 -1.12 -32.63
N GLN A 17 -3.22 -0.93 -33.87
CA GLN A 17 -4.09 -1.88 -34.56
C GLN A 17 -3.38 -3.24 -34.75
N GLN A 18 -2.16 -3.25 -35.28
CA GLN A 18 -1.39 -4.47 -35.51
C GLN A 18 -1.06 -5.20 -34.20
N TRP A 19 -0.67 -4.47 -33.15
CA TRP A 19 -0.39 -5.03 -31.83
C TRP A 19 -1.62 -5.71 -31.23
N ASN A 20 -2.76 -5.01 -31.17
CA ASN A 20 -3.98 -5.58 -30.61
C ASN A 20 -4.51 -6.74 -31.48
N ALA A 21 -4.37 -6.70 -32.80
CA ALA A 21 -4.68 -7.82 -33.65
C ALA A 21 -3.79 -9.05 -33.37
N LEU A 22 -2.50 -8.84 -33.06
CA LEU A 22 -1.61 -9.91 -32.63
C LEU A 22 -2.05 -10.50 -31.28
N VAL A 23 -2.39 -9.67 -30.29
CA VAL A 23 -2.89 -10.11 -28.98
C VAL A 23 -4.13 -11.00 -29.11
N LEU A 24 -5.06 -10.63 -29.99
CA LEU A 24 -6.29 -11.40 -30.23
C LEU A 24 -6.04 -12.76 -30.91
N ARG A 25 -4.89 -12.92 -31.57
CA ARG A 25 -4.48 -14.18 -32.23
C ARG A 25 -3.66 -15.09 -31.31
N MET A 26 -3.28 -14.61 -30.12
CA MET A 26 -2.55 -15.46 -29.16
C MET A 26 -3.44 -16.59 -28.65
N ASP A 27 -2.82 -17.68 -28.21
CA ASP A 27 -3.48 -18.83 -27.58
C ASP A 27 -4.26 -18.43 -26.31
N GLN A 28 -3.78 -17.44 -25.57
CA GLN A 28 -4.37 -16.93 -24.34
C GLN A 28 -4.31 -15.40 -24.27
N PRO A 29 -5.19 -14.69 -24.99
CA PRO A 29 -5.20 -13.24 -25.01
C PRO A 29 -5.58 -12.65 -23.65
N GLN A 30 -4.84 -11.61 -23.21
CA GLN A 30 -5.04 -10.93 -21.94
C GLN A 30 -5.12 -9.43 -22.15
N VAL A 31 -5.95 -8.71 -21.38
CA VAL A 31 -6.02 -7.24 -21.42
C VAL A 31 -4.66 -6.60 -21.06
N PHE A 32 -3.86 -7.25 -20.23
CA PHE A 32 -2.53 -6.79 -19.82
C PHE A 32 -1.49 -6.79 -20.95
N TYR A 33 -1.80 -7.46 -22.07
CA TYR A 33 -0.93 -7.57 -23.25
C TYR A 33 -1.20 -6.49 -24.29
N THR A 34 -2.29 -5.71 -24.12
CA THR A 34 -2.73 -4.71 -25.10
C THR A 34 -1.76 -3.53 -25.20
N TYR A 35 -1.76 -2.90 -26.37
CA TYR A 35 -1.00 -1.68 -26.62
C TYR A 35 -1.37 -0.57 -25.61
N GLU A 36 -2.65 -0.42 -25.29
CA GLU A 36 -3.18 0.55 -24.33
C GLU A 36 -2.56 0.39 -22.95
N TRP A 37 -2.39 -0.87 -22.51
CA TRP A 37 -1.75 -1.15 -21.23
C TRP A 37 -0.29 -0.72 -21.23
N ALA A 38 0.47 -1.09 -22.26
CA ALA A 38 1.88 -0.72 -22.39
C ALA A 38 2.05 0.81 -22.47
N LEU A 39 1.17 1.50 -23.21
CA LEU A 39 1.18 2.96 -23.34
C LEU A 39 0.85 3.64 -22.00
N ALA A 40 -0.16 3.16 -21.27
CA ALA A 40 -0.51 3.70 -19.95
C ALA A 40 0.66 3.55 -18.94
N VAL A 41 1.33 2.39 -18.93
CA VAL A 41 2.54 2.19 -18.10
C VAL A 41 3.65 3.16 -18.50
N TYR A 42 3.92 3.28 -19.79
CA TYR A 42 4.95 4.19 -20.29
C TYR A 42 4.69 5.64 -19.89
N ARG A 43 3.47 6.14 -20.08
CA ARG A 43 3.11 7.51 -19.71
C ARG A 43 3.23 7.78 -18.21
N ALA A 44 2.82 6.81 -17.39
CA ALA A 44 2.83 6.97 -15.94
C ALA A 44 4.21 6.79 -15.28
N TYR A 45 5.03 5.85 -15.78
CA TYR A 45 6.26 5.43 -15.11
C TYR A 45 7.54 5.77 -15.89
N ARG A 46 7.48 6.63 -16.94
CA ARG A 46 8.63 6.97 -17.79
C ARG A 46 9.85 7.54 -17.04
N ALA A 47 9.68 8.06 -15.83
CA ALA A 47 10.78 8.55 -15.00
C ALA A 47 11.58 7.40 -14.35
N THR A 48 10.99 6.23 -14.16
CA THR A 48 11.57 5.10 -13.44
C THR A 48 11.73 3.84 -14.28
N LEU A 49 10.98 3.72 -15.39
CA LEU A 49 11.01 2.60 -16.32
C LEU A 49 11.37 3.11 -17.73
N LEU A 50 12.53 2.69 -18.23
CA LEU A 50 12.96 3.01 -19.59
C LEU A 50 12.60 1.86 -20.52
N PRO A 51 11.70 2.05 -21.50
CA PRO A 51 11.23 0.97 -22.36
C PRO A 51 12.34 0.38 -23.23
N LEU A 52 12.24 -0.91 -23.45
CA LEU A 52 12.94 -1.69 -24.45
C LEU A 52 11.87 -2.46 -25.23
N LEU A 53 11.28 -1.80 -26.22
CA LEU A 53 10.22 -2.37 -27.03
C LEU A 53 10.83 -3.09 -28.23
N PHE A 54 10.72 -4.40 -28.27
CA PHE A 54 11.12 -5.24 -29.38
C PHE A 54 9.93 -5.53 -30.27
N LEU A 55 9.99 -5.15 -31.53
CA LEU A 55 9.00 -5.42 -32.56
C LEU A 55 9.63 -6.36 -33.61
N ALA A 56 8.96 -7.44 -33.93
CA ALA A 56 9.38 -8.31 -35.00
C ALA A 56 8.34 -8.32 -36.13
N HIS A 57 8.83 -8.09 -37.36
CA HIS A 57 8.02 -8.10 -38.59
C HIS A 57 8.44 -9.26 -39.48
N ASP A 58 7.49 -9.80 -40.20
CA ASP A 58 7.73 -10.79 -41.27
C ASP A 58 8.30 -10.13 -42.54
N ASP A 59 8.47 -10.91 -43.58
CA ASP A 59 9.01 -10.43 -44.87
C ASP A 59 8.01 -9.54 -45.65
N ARG A 60 6.75 -9.45 -45.21
CA ARG A 60 5.70 -8.59 -45.73
C ARG A 60 5.47 -7.34 -44.89
N ASP A 61 6.38 -7.09 -43.94
CA ASP A 61 6.31 -5.97 -42.98
C ASP A 61 5.09 -6.01 -42.02
N VAL A 62 4.52 -7.20 -41.79
CA VAL A 62 3.44 -7.41 -40.82
C VAL A 62 4.06 -7.67 -39.45
N LEU A 63 3.51 -7.03 -38.40
CA LEU A 63 3.92 -7.25 -37.01
C LEU A 63 3.50 -8.66 -36.56
N VAL A 64 4.47 -9.52 -36.26
CA VAL A 64 4.26 -10.91 -35.85
C VAL A 64 4.61 -11.20 -34.41
N SER A 65 5.45 -10.35 -33.78
CA SER A 65 5.80 -10.50 -32.35
C SER A 65 6.14 -9.19 -31.69
N VAL A 66 5.85 -9.08 -30.39
CA VAL A 66 6.16 -7.93 -29.55
C VAL A 66 6.69 -8.38 -28.20
N ALA A 67 7.79 -7.76 -27.71
CA ALA A 67 8.21 -7.86 -26.33
C ALA A 67 8.35 -6.47 -25.71
N ALA A 68 7.39 -6.13 -24.87
CA ALA A 68 7.41 -4.90 -24.10
C ALA A 68 8.21 -5.12 -22.82
N LEU A 69 9.50 -4.81 -22.86
CA LEU A 69 10.41 -4.87 -21.73
C LEU A 69 10.74 -3.45 -21.26
N ALA A 70 11.35 -3.36 -20.08
CA ALA A 70 11.89 -2.11 -19.55
C ALA A 70 13.14 -2.37 -18.72
N THR A 71 14.00 -1.36 -18.64
CA THR A 71 15.13 -1.34 -17.73
C THR A 71 14.96 -0.23 -16.70
N ASP A 72 15.64 -0.38 -15.56
CA ASP A 72 15.81 0.69 -14.59
C ASP A 72 16.70 1.81 -15.16
N PRO A 73 16.72 3.02 -14.58
CA PRO A 73 17.59 4.11 -15.04
C PRO A 73 19.08 3.78 -15.02
N ALA A 74 19.52 2.80 -14.23
CA ALA A 74 20.91 2.34 -14.20
C ALA A 74 21.25 1.38 -15.35
N GLY A 75 20.26 0.89 -16.10
CA GLY A 75 20.43 -0.01 -17.24
C GLY A 75 20.93 -1.42 -16.87
N GLN A 76 20.79 -1.83 -15.61
CA GLN A 76 21.36 -3.08 -15.10
C GLN A 76 20.38 -4.25 -15.07
N HIS A 77 19.10 -3.95 -14.91
CA HIS A 77 18.04 -4.95 -14.75
C HIS A 77 16.95 -4.74 -15.79
N VAL A 78 16.63 -5.79 -16.51
CA VAL A 78 15.52 -5.79 -17.49
C VAL A 78 14.38 -6.63 -16.95
N SER A 79 13.14 -6.13 -17.09
CA SER A 79 11.91 -6.84 -16.74
C SER A 79 10.84 -6.62 -17.80
N PHE A 80 9.71 -7.34 -17.70
CA PHE A 80 8.53 -6.90 -18.45
C PHE A 80 8.12 -5.49 -18.05
N LEU A 81 7.78 -4.67 -19.02
CA LEU A 81 7.32 -3.29 -18.79
C LEU A 81 6.13 -3.25 -17.83
N CYS A 82 5.21 -4.20 -17.97
CA CYS A 82 3.99 -4.29 -17.19
C CYS A 82 4.12 -5.11 -15.90
N ALA A 83 5.31 -5.56 -15.51
CA ALA A 83 5.52 -6.49 -14.38
C ALA A 83 4.95 -6.02 -13.03
N THR A 84 4.88 -4.69 -12.80
CA THR A 84 4.36 -4.10 -11.55
C THR A 84 2.89 -3.73 -11.62
N THR A 85 2.30 -3.80 -12.80
CA THR A 85 0.92 -3.34 -13.04
C THR A 85 0.01 -4.43 -13.59
N GLY A 86 0.52 -5.37 -14.40
CA GLY A 86 -0.24 -6.46 -14.99
C GLY A 86 -0.19 -7.73 -14.16
N ASP A 87 -1.31 -8.44 -14.06
CA ASP A 87 -1.36 -9.75 -13.40
C ASP A 87 -0.70 -10.85 -14.25
N TYR A 88 -0.64 -10.65 -15.56
CA TYR A 88 0.00 -11.53 -16.53
C TYR A 88 0.94 -10.73 -17.43
N CYS A 89 2.11 -11.30 -17.73
CA CYS A 89 3.10 -10.76 -18.66
C CYS A 89 3.66 -11.89 -19.53
N ASP A 90 3.89 -11.60 -20.81
CA ASP A 90 4.41 -12.58 -21.75
C ASP A 90 5.16 -11.91 -22.92
N PHE A 91 5.86 -12.70 -23.71
CA PHE A 91 6.28 -12.34 -25.05
C PHE A 91 5.10 -12.55 -26.00
N LEU A 92 4.66 -11.51 -26.66
CA LEU A 92 3.48 -11.55 -27.51
C LEU A 92 3.87 -12.11 -28.89
N SER A 93 3.37 -13.28 -29.23
CA SER A 93 3.63 -13.94 -30.49
C SER A 93 2.64 -15.09 -30.66
N VAL A 94 2.39 -15.52 -31.86
CA VAL A 94 1.71 -16.80 -32.10
C VAL A 94 2.64 -17.95 -31.67
N PRO A 95 2.10 -19.13 -31.32
CA PRO A 95 2.92 -20.24 -30.79
C PRO A 95 4.08 -20.63 -31.69
N GLU A 96 3.89 -20.64 -33.01
CA GLU A 96 4.85 -21.06 -34.02
C GLU A 96 6.10 -20.17 -34.06
N ASP A 97 5.95 -18.88 -33.84
CA ASP A 97 7.03 -17.89 -33.88
C ASP A 97 7.69 -17.66 -32.52
N ARG A 98 7.08 -18.13 -31.44
CA ARG A 98 7.44 -17.81 -30.06
C ARG A 98 8.90 -18.13 -29.72
N GLU A 99 9.35 -19.34 -30.03
CA GLU A 99 10.72 -19.75 -29.69
C GLU A 99 11.77 -18.91 -30.42
N ALA A 100 11.58 -18.73 -31.75
CA ALA A 100 12.48 -17.92 -32.57
C ALA A 100 12.55 -16.46 -32.06
N PHE A 101 11.41 -15.89 -31.73
CA PHE A 101 11.33 -14.52 -31.22
C PHE A 101 12.03 -14.37 -29.86
N VAL A 102 11.74 -15.24 -28.88
CA VAL A 102 12.40 -15.22 -27.57
C VAL A 102 13.92 -15.31 -27.70
N ARG A 103 14.42 -16.20 -28.58
CA ARG A 103 15.87 -16.33 -28.86
C ARG A 103 16.47 -15.03 -29.43
N LEU A 104 15.77 -14.37 -30.35
CA LEU A 104 16.21 -13.10 -30.93
C LEU A 104 16.28 -11.98 -29.90
N VAL A 105 15.24 -11.84 -29.05
CA VAL A 105 15.22 -10.83 -27.99
C VAL A 105 16.36 -11.07 -26.99
N LEU A 106 16.55 -12.32 -26.53
CA LEU A 106 17.63 -12.62 -25.58
C LEU A 106 19.03 -12.42 -26.21
N ALA A 107 19.20 -12.69 -27.50
CA ALA A 107 20.44 -12.42 -28.23
C ALA A 107 20.73 -10.91 -28.28
N GLU A 108 19.71 -10.09 -28.52
CA GLU A 108 19.88 -8.64 -28.56
C GLU A 108 20.19 -8.07 -27.17
N LEU A 109 19.52 -8.54 -26.11
CA LEU A 109 19.84 -8.18 -24.72
C LEU A 109 21.30 -8.53 -24.37
N ARG A 110 21.81 -9.68 -24.86
CA ARG A 110 23.23 -10.05 -24.67
C ARG A 110 24.18 -9.11 -25.38
N LYS A 111 23.87 -8.67 -26.61
CA LYS A 111 24.68 -7.64 -27.33
C LYS A 111 24.74 -6.33 -26.55
N GLN A 112 23.63 -5.94 -25.91
CA GLN A 112 23.55 -4.76 -25.05
C GLN A 112 24.18 -4.96 -23.66
N LYS A 113 24.82 -6.13 -23.40
CA LYS A 113 25.50 -6.47 -22.14
C LYS A 113 24.57 -6.49 -20.92
N ILE A 114 23.30 -6.83 -21.11
CA ILE A 114 22.37 -7.01 -20.01
C ILE A 114 22.75 -8.29 -19.25
N ASP A 115 23.04 -8.17 -17.97
CA ASP A 115 23.50 -9.25 -17.11
C ASP A 115 22.38 -9.96 -16.37
N GLU A 116 21.24 -9.29 -16.17
CA GLU A 116 20.11 -9.82 -15.42
C GLU A 116 18.79 -9.46 -16.10
N VAL A 117 17.94 -10.49 -16.31
CA VAL A 117 16.57 -10.34 -16.81
C VAL A 117 15.63 -11.00 -15.82
N VAL A 118 14.59 -10.27 -15.39
CA VAL A 118 13.57 -10.72 -14.43
C VAL A 118 12.22 -10.76 -15.14
N LEU A 119 11.71 -11.94 -15.41
CA LEU A 119 10.42 -12.14 -16.06
C LEU A 119 9.40 -12.60 -15.00
N ALA A 120 8.77 -11.62 -14.36
CA ALA A 120 7.70 -11.86 -13.38
C ALA A 120 6.35 -11.96 -14.09
N ASN A 121 5.39 -12.60 -13.43
CA ASN A 121 4.00 -12.73 -13.86
C ASN A 121 3.84 -13.49 -15.20
N LEU A 122 4.76 -14.41 -15.53
CA LEU A 122 4.67 -15.27 -16.71
C LEU A 122 3.73 -16.45 -16.40
N PRO A 123 2.65 -16.69 -17.17
CA PRO A 123 1.80 -17.86 -16.98
C PRO A 123 2.59 -19.16 -17.22
N ALA A 124 2.43 -20.14 -16.32
CA ALA A 124 3.12 -21.43 -16.43
C ALA A 124 2.68 -22.25 -17.66
N ASP A 125 1.47 -22.04 -18.09
CA ASP A 125 0.85 -22.67 -19.28
C ASP A 125 1.10 -21.88 -20.58
N SER A 126 1.92 -20.81 -20.56
CA SER A 126 2.34 -20.10 -21.76
C SER A 126 3.39 -20.91 -22.54
N PRO A 127 3.33 -20.91 -23.89
CA PRO A 127 4.40 -21.45 -24.74
C PRO A 127 5.78 -20.84 -24.42
N THR A 128 5.86 -19.59 -23.98
CA THR A 128 7.12 -18.96 -23.55
C THR A 128 7.77 -19.72 -22.41
N ALA A 129 7.01 -20.20 -21.42
CA ALA A 129 7.54 -20.90 -20.26
C ALA A 129 8.30 -22.18 -20.67
N SER A 130 7.81 -22.89 -21.70
CA SER A 130 8.42 -24.14 -22.19
C SER A 130 9.72 -23.90 -22.95
N VAL A 131 9.85 -22.81 -23.72
CA VAL A 131 11.01 -22.56 -24.59
C VAL A 131 12.10 -21.72 -23.93
N LEU A 132 11.75 -20.99 -22.85
CA LEU A 132 12.60 -19.98 -22.25
C LEU A 132 13.96 -20.52 -21.75
N SER A 133 13.97 -21.69 -21.12
CA SER A 133 15.20 -22.28 -20.57
C SER A 133 16.20 -22.62 -21.67
N GLY A 134 15.73 -23.23 -22.77
CA GLY A 134 16.58 -23.55 -23.93
C GLY A 134 17.07 -22.29 -24.65
N ALA A 135 16.20 -21.31 -24.84
CA ALA A 135 16.57 -20.04 -25.45
C ALA A 135 17.61 -19.27 -24.61
N ALA A 136 17.45 -19.26 -23.28
CA ALA A 136 18.38 -18.63 -22.35
C ALA A 136 19.77 -19.29 -22.37
N ALA A 137 19.82 -20.63 -22.34
CA ALA A 137 21.08 -21.39 -22.39
C ALA A 137 21.85 -21.09 -23.68
N GLY A 138 21.17 -21.00 -24.82
CA GLY A 138 21.76 -20.61 -26.10
C GLY A 138 22.43 -19.26 -26.13
N GLN A 139 22.01 -18.34 -25.23
CA GLN A 139 22.56 -17.00 -25.05
C GLN A 139 23.46 -16.88 -23.81
N LYS A 140 23.88 -17.99 -23.21
CA LYS A 140 24.74 -18.06 -22.01
C LYS A 140 24.12 -17.38 -20.78
N TYR A 141 22.79 -17.43 -20.64
CA TYR A 141 22.11 -17.11 -19.40
C TYR A 141 21.84 -18.40 -18.60
N HIS A 142 22.04 -18.32 -17.30
CA HIS A 142 21.56 -19.31 -16.34
C HIS A 142 20.10 -18.97 -15.97
N CYS A 143 19.20 -19.92 -16.17
CA CYS A 143 17.76 -19.74 -15.93
C CYS A 143 17.36 -20.35 -14.58
N PHE A 144 16.68 -19.58 -13.75
CA PHE A 144 16.03 -20.05 -12.53
C PHE A 144 14.55 -19.71 -12.57
N THR A 145 13.72 -20.74 -12.50
CA THR A 145 12.25 -20.61 -12.52
C THR A 145 11.67 -21.06 -11.18
N ARG A 146 10.71 -20.32 -10.68
CA ARG A 146 9.93 -20.68 -9.49
C ARG A 146 8.48 -20.21 -9.65
N THR A 147 7.57 -20.85 -8.94
CA THR A 147 6.21 -20.32 -8.78
C THR A 147 6.28 -19.00 -8.05
N GLY A 148 5.75 -17.95 -8.66
CA GLY A 148 5.59 -16.62 -8.05
C GLY A 148 4.28 -16.52 -7.30
N TYR A 149 3.18 -16.80 -8.01
CA TYR A 149 1.81 -16.68 -7.52
C TYR A 149 0.93 -17.79 -8.10
N VAL A 150 -0.27 -17.91 -7.54
CA VAL A 150 -1.37 -18.68 -8.12
C VAL A 150 -2.55 -17.72 -8.30
N CYS A 151 -3.10 -17.62 -9.51
CA CYS A 151 -4.31 -16.87 -9.80
C CYS A 151 -5.52 -17.79 -9.68
N ALA A 152 -6.46 -17.38 -8.86
CA ALA A 152 -7.74 -18.06 -8.72
C ALA A 152 -8.70 -17.64 -9.84
N GLN A 153 -9.44 -18.57 -10.43
CA GLN A 153 -10.39 -18.31 -11.51
C GLN A 153 -11.72 -19.00 -11.24
N VAL A 154 -12.80 -18.40 -11.73
CA VAL A 154 -14.15 -18.95 -11.72
C VAL A 154 -14.56 -19.23 -13.16
N LEU A 155 -14.58 -20.50 -13.56
CA LEU A 155 -15.18 -20.93 -14.81
C LEU A 155 -16.69 -20.92 -14.65
N LEU A 156 -17.39 -20.06 -15.37
CA LEU A 156 -18.82 -19.84 -15.20
C LEU A 156 -19.66 -21.05 -15.66
N SER A 157 -19.15 -21.81 -16.65
CA SER A 157 -19.79 -23.05 -17.11
C SER A 157 -19.74 -24.20 -16.09
N ALA A 158 -18.76 -24.16 -15.15
CA ALA A 158 -18.61 -25.17 -14.12
C ALA A 158 -19.34 -24.83 -12.81
N LEU A 159 -20.05 -23.69 -12.73
CA LEU A 159 -20.85 -23.34 -11.57
C LEU A 159 -22.10 -24.20 -11.46
N GLU A 160 -22.34 -24.79 -10.28
CA GLU A 160 -23.60 -25.47 -10.00
C GLU A 160 -24.77 -24.48 -10.08
N ARG A 161 -25.87 -24.89 -10.74
CA ARG A 161 -27.11 -24.12 -10.87
C ARG A 161 -28.27 -24.89 -10.23
N ARG A 162 -29.00 -24.28 -9.28
CA ARG A 162 -30.20 -24.85 -8.70
C ARG A 162 -31.45 -24.31 -9.40
N GLY A 163 -32.33 -25.21 -9.86
CA GLY A 163 -33.58 -24.83 -10.53
C GLY A 163 -33.38 -24.10 -11.85
N GLY A 164 -32.21 -24.27 -12.50
CA GLY A 164 -31.94 -23.78 -13.84
C GLY A 164 -31.58 -22.29 -13.99
N ALA A 165 -31.73 -21.45 -12.95
CA ALA A 165 -31.66 -20.00 -13.14
C ALA A 165 -30.44 -19.32 -12.50
N LYS A 166 -30.04 -19.66 -11.28
CA LYS A 166 -28.96 -18.90 -10.58
C LYS A 166 -27.82 -19.79 -10.11
N PRO A 167 -26.55 -19.29 -10.21
CA PRO A 167 -25.41 -20.03 -9.68
C PRO A 167 -25.49 -20.22 -8.18
N VAL A 168 -24.97 -21.34 -7.68
CA VAL A 168 -24.82 -21.61 -6.26
C VAL A 168 -23.54 -20.96 -5.77
N LEU A 169 -23.65 -19.86 -5.05
CA LEU A 169 -22.52 -19.13 -4.49
C LEU A 169 -22.22 -19.59 -3.05
N PRO A 170 -20.94 -19.49 -2.61
CA PRO A 170 -20.52 -19.82 -1.26
C PRO A 170 -21.19 -18.88 -0.23
N ARG A 171 -21.41 -19.40 1.00
CA ARG A 171 -21.98 -18.64 2.13
C ARG A 171 -23.29 -17.89 1.83
N LYS A 172 -24.17 -18.46 1.01
CA LYS A 172 -25.43 -17.84 0.54
C LYS A 172 -26.27 -17.19 1.65
N LYS A 173 -26.39 -17.79 2.85
CA LYS A 173 -27.14 -17.22 3.99
C LYS A 173 -26.50 -15.93 4.51
N MET A 174 -25.16 -15.91 4.66
CA MET A 174 -24.40 -14.76 5.11
C MET A 174 -24.48 -13.62 4.06
N LEU A 175 -24.29 -13.95 2.80
CA LEU A 175 -24.39 -13.02 1.69
C LEU A 175 -25.76 -12.33 1.65
N ARG A 176 -26.85 -13.10 1.73
CA ARG A 176 -28.21 -12.56 1.80
C ARG A 176 -28.40 -11.63 2.99
N ARG A 177 -27.92 -12.03 4.20
CA ARG A 177 -28.01 -11.19 5.40
C ARG A 177 -27.29 -9.86 5.23
N PHE A 178 -26.07 -9.86 4.68
CA PHE A 178 -25.28 -8.65 4.49
C PHE A 178 -25.88 -7.74 3.43
N LEU A 179 -26.28 -8.30 2.27
CA LEU A 179 -26.95 -7.55 1.22
C LEU A 179 -28.27 -6.93 1.70
N ASN A 180 -29.09 -7.66 2.49
CA ASN A 180 -30.30 -7.12 3.08
C ASN A 180 -30.01 -6.00 4.08
N THR A 181 -28.90 -6.09 4.84
CA THR A 181 -28.53 -5.04 5.79
C THR A 181 -28.07 -3.78 5.06
N MET A 182 -27.26 -3.90 4.02
CA MET A 182 -26.83 -2.78 3.18
C MET A 182 -27.97 -2.22 2.32
N GLY A 183 -28.92 -3.04 1.94
CA GLY A 183 -30.07 -2.69 1.09
C GLY A 183 -31.32 -2.23 1.85
N ARG A 184 -31.21 -1.75 3.12
CA ARG A 184 -32.38 -1.33 3.92
C ARG A 184 -33.10 -0.11 3.34
N GLU A 185 -32.36 0.84 2.81
CA GLU A 185 -32.89 2.09 2.24
C GLU A 185 -33.33 1.91 0.77
N ALA A 186 -32.55 1.18 -0.01
CA ALA A 186 -32.83 0.85 -1.41
C ALA A 186 -32.17 -0.49 -1.79
N PRO A 187 -32.66 -1.23 -2.79
CA PRO A 187 -32.02 -2.45 -3.24
C PRO A 187 -30.55 -2.26 -3.62
N VAL A 188 -29.68 -3.19 -3.19
CA VAL A 188 -28.26 -3.18 -3.58
C VAL A 188 -28.14 -3.49 -5.07
N ARG A 189 -27.47 -2.61 -5.82
CA ARG A 189 -27.21 -2.72 -7.26
C ARG A 189 -25.73 -2.59 -7.58
N LEU A 190 -25.32 -3.12 -8.73
CA LEU A 190 -24.06 -2.80 -9.37
C LEU A 190 -24.25 -1.65 -10.34
N ASP A 191 -23.26 -0.77 -10.39
CA ASP A 191 -23.20 0.35 -11.30
C ASP A 191 -21.82 0.33 -11.99
N HIS A 192 -21.80 0.20 -13.32
CA HIS A 192 -20.59 0.01 -14.11
C HIS A 192 -20.27 1.28 -14.92
N ALA A 193 -19.27 2.03 -14.49
CA ALA A 193 -18.73 3.13 -15.27
C ALA A 193 -17.76 2.58 -16.33
N GLN A 194 -18.10 2.73 -17.60
CA GLN A 194 -17.31 2.26 -18.75
C GLN A 194 -16.83 3.41 -19.63
N SER A 195 -17.52 4.56 -19.64
CA SER A 195 -17.04 5.74 -20.37
C SER A 195 -15.92 6.46 -19.63
N CYS A 196 -15.01 7.07 -20.38
CA CYS A 196 -13.90 7.85 -19.82
C CYS A 196 -14.38 8.89 -18.80
N ALA A 197 -15.42 9.66 -19.13
CA ALA A 197 -15.96 10.69 -18.22
C ALA A 197 -16.52 10.09 -16.91
N ALA A 198 -17.28 8.98 -17.00
CA ALA A 198 -17.83 8.32 -15.83
C ALA A 198 -16.74 7.72 -14.92
N ILE A 199 -15.70 7.11 -15.52
CA ILE A 199 -14.56 6.57 -14.79
C ILE A 199 -13.81 7.69 -14.05
N HIS A 200 -13.48 8.80 -14.75
CA HIS A 200 -12.78 9.93 -14.14
C HIS A 200 -13.55 10.58 -12.99
N ALA A 201 -14.87 10.63 -13.08
CA ALA A 201 -15.71 11.17 -12.01
C ALA A 201 -15.67 10.31 -10.72
N ILE A 202 -15.48 9.00 -10.85
CA ILE A 202 -15.52 8.04 -9.72
C ILE A 202 -14.11 7.74 -9.20
N LEU A 203 -13.09 7.81 -10.04
CA LEU A 203 -11.73 7.36 -9.76
C LEU A 203 -11.11 7.98 -8.50
N PRO A 204 -11.26 9.29 -8.19
CA PRO A 204 -10.72 9.88 -6.97
C PRO A 204 -11.29 9.23 -5.70
N GLN A 205 -12.61 9.02 -5.64
CA GLN A 205 -13.27 8.38 -4.51
C GLN A 205 -12.81 6.92 -4.33
N PHE A 206 -12.70 6.18 -5.43
CA PHE A 206 -12.14 4.82 -5.42
C PHE A 206 -10.72 4.78 -4.86
N MET A 207 -9.83 5.66 -5.35
CA MET A 207 -8.43 5.71 -4.89
C MET A 207 -8.33 6.07 -3.41
N GLN A 208 -9.09 7.06 -2.96
CA GLN A 208 -9.14 7.47 -1.55
C GLN A 208 -9.63 6.31 -0.65
N ALA A 209 -10.72 5.63 -1.03
CA ALA A 209 -11.22 4.46 -0.30
C ALA A 209 -10.20 3.31 -0.25
N HIS A 210 -9.43 3.11 -1.33
CA HIS A 210 -8.39 2.10 -1.38
C HIS A 210 -7.21 2.44 -0.42
N VAL A 211 -6.75 3.69 -0.41
CA VAL A 211 -5.70 4.13 0.52
C VAL A 211 -6.17 4.01 1.97
N ALA A 212 -7.39 4.48 2.27
CA ALA A 212 -7.99 4.39 3.60
C ALA A 212 -8.06 2.94 4.11
N ARG A 213 -8.53 2.01 3.27
CA ARG A 213 -8.59 0.58 3.60
C ARG A 213 -7.22 -0.02 3.90
N PHE A 214 -6.20 0.34 3.13
CA PHE A 214 -4.84 -0.16 3.36
C PHE A 214 -4.28 0.37 4.69
N LEU A 215 -4.48 1.64 4.99
CA LEU A 215 -4.12 2.23 6.29
C LEU A 215 -4.79 1.47 7.44
N ALA A 216 -6.09 1.17 7.33
CA ALA A 216 -6.82 0.39 8.32
C ALA A 216 -6.21 -1.01 8.55
N THR A 217 -5.50 -1.58 7.57
CA THR A 217 -4.78 -2.86 7.70
C THR A 217 -3.29 -2.72 8.01
N GLY A 218 -2.84 -1.53 8.44
CA GLY A 218 -1.43 -1.26 8.79
C GLY A 218 -0.48 -1.26 7.59
N ARG A 219 -0.98 -0.92 6.39
CA ARG A 219 -0.18 -0.90 5.15
C ARG A 219 -0.36 0.42 4.40
N ILE A 220 0.65 0.80 3.63
CA ILE A 220 0.54 1.92 2.69
C ILE A 220 0.16 1.36 1.32
N SER A 221 -0.88 1.93 0.73
CA SER A 221 -1.31 1.60 -0.63
C SER A 221 -0.38 2.22 -1.67
N ASN A 222 -0.09 1.49 -2.74
CA ASN A 222 0.60 2.06 -3.90
C ASN A 222 -0.24 3.13 -4.63
N MET A 223 -1.57 3.15 -4.43
CA MET A 223 -2.46 4.20 -4.96
C MET A 223 -2.24 5.57 -4.28
N ALA A 224 -1.46 5.65 -3.22
CA ALA A 224 -1.01 6.92 -2.67
C ALA A 224 0.00 7.64 -3.58
N ARG A 225 0.67 6.91 -4.50
CA ARG A 225 1.69 7.44 -5.41
C ARG A 225 1.07 8.01 -6.68
N GLU A 226 1.58 9.16 -7.10
CA GLU A 226 1.10 9.89 -8.29
C GLU A 226 1.20 9.04 -9.57
N GLU A 227 2.29 8.28 -9.73
CA GLU A 227 2.47 7.44 -10.91
C GLU A 227 1.39 6.36 -11.01
N ARG A 228 0.96 5.79 -9.87
CA ARG A 228 -0.12 4.79 -9.86
C ARG A 228 -1.48 5.42 -10.17
N GLN A 229 -1.73 6.62 -9.67
CA GLN A 229 -2.96 7.37 -9.96
C GLN A 229 -3.02 7.73 -11.44
N THR A 230 -1.93 8.26 -11.99
CA THR A 230 -1.78 8.58 -13.42
C THR A 230 -1.98 7.33 -14.28
N PHE A 231 -1.38 6.21 -13.91
CA PHE A 231 -1.55 4.94 -14.62
C PHE A 231 -3.02 4.51 -14.69
N LEU A 232 -3.76 4.54 -13.59
CA LEU A 232 -5.17 4.15 -13.58
C LEU A 232 -6.05 5.13 -14.38
N ALA A 233 -5.74 6.43 -14.33
CA ALA A 233 -6.44 7.43 -15.11
C ALA A 233 -6.22 7.25 -16.64
N GLU A 234 -4.96 7.09 -17.06
CA GLU A 234 -4.60 6.83 -18.46
C GLU A 234 -5.18 5.51 -18.96
N LEU A 235 -5.11 4.47 -18.15
CA LEU A 235 -5.67 3.15 -18.49
C LEU A 235 -7.19 3.23 -18.65
N GLY A 236 -7.88 3.93 -17.74
CA GLY A 236 -9.32 4.18 -17.84
C GLY A 236 -9.70 4.93 -19.12
N LYS A 237 -8.89 5.94 -19.51
CA LYS A 237 -9.08 6.68 -20.76
C LYS A 237 -8.88 5.79 -21.98
N LEU A 238 -7.75 5.09 -22.08
CA LEU A 238 -7.39 4.32 -23.27
C LEU A 238 -8.29 3.09 -23.48
N LEU A 239 -8.62 2.35 -22.41
CA LEU A 239 -9.43 1.14 -22.51
C LEU A 239 -10.94 1.41 -22.61
N SER A 240 -11.42 2.60 -22.21
CA SER A 240 -12.84 2.96 -22.38
C SER A 240 -13.26 3.06 -23.84
N GLU A 241 -12.33 3.45 -24.74
CA GLU A 241 -12.58 3.50 -26.18
C GLU A 241 -12.94 2.13 -26.78
N SER A 242 -12.36 1.06 -26.22
CA SER A 242 -12.61 -0.32 -26.65
C SER A 242 -13.66 -1.05 -25.80
N GLY A 243 -14.21 -0.38 -24.77
CA GLY A 243 -15.16 -0.99 -23.83
C GLY A 243 -14.53 -2.06 -22.93
N TRP A 244 -13.20 -2.07 -22.77
CA TRP A 244 -12.49 -3.12 -22.03
C TRP A 244 -12.31 -2.84 -20.54
N VAL A 245 -12.67 -1.67 -20.06
CA VAL A 245 -12.58 -1.28 -18.64
C VAL A 245 -13.97 -1.09 -18.04
N ALA A 246 -14.14 -1.50 -16.79
CA ALA A 246 -15.33 -1.24 -15.99
C ALA A 246 -14.95 -0.89 -14.55
N LEU A 247 -15.18 0.35 -14.13
CA LEU A 247 -15.10 0.74 -12.73
C LEU A 247 -16.48 0.50 -12.09
N THR A 248 -16.62 -0.65 -11.45
CA THR A 248 -17.87 -1.11 -10.87
C THR A 248 -18.02 -0.61 -9.44
N ARG A 249 -19.20 -0.09 -9.10
CA ARG A 249 -19.60 0.24 -7.72
C ARG A 249 -20.72 -0.68 -7.26
N MET A 250 -20.67 -1.10 -6.00
CA MET A 250 -21.82 -1.69 -5.33
C MET A 250 -22.46 -0.66 -4.41
N MET A 251 -23.71 -0.34 -4.66
CA MET A 251 -24.39 0.76 -3.97
C MET A 251 -25.86 0.46 -3.65
N SER A 252 -26.41 1.22 -2.68
CA SER A 252 -27.82 1.24 -2.32
C SER A 252 -28.25 2.70 -2.17
N GLY A 253 -29.21 3.14 -2.98
CA GLY A 253 -29.45 4.58 -3.17
C GLY A 253 -28.18 5.27 -3.66
N ASP A 254 -27.77 6.32 -2.95
CA ASP A 254 -26.53 7.09 -3.21
C ASP A 254 -25.31 6.57 -2.42
N ASN A 255 -25.53 5.63 -1.49
CA ASN A 255 -24.46 5.09 -0.65
C ASN A 255 -23.65 4.05 -1.41
N VAL A 256 -22.34 4.27 -1.55
CA VAL A 256 -21.40 3.34 -2.16
C VAL A 256 -20.68 2.54 -1.08
N TYR A 257 -20.66 1.22 -1.20
CA TYR A 257 -20.09 0.30 -0.22
C TYR A 257 -18.77 -0.33 -0.65
N ALA A 258 -18.63 -0.59 -1.96
CA ALA A 258 -17.45 -1.24 -2.51
C ALA A 258 -17.26 -0.88 -3.99
N TRP A 259 -16.02 -1.02 -4.45
CA TRP A 259 -15.61 -0.77 -5.84
C TRP A 259 -14.74 -1.92 -6.35
N ASN A 260 -14.77 -2.11 -7.67
CA ASN A 260 -13.79 -2.90 -8.40
C ASN A 260 -13.36 -2.14 -9.66
N TYR A 261 -12.09 -1.77 -9.76
CA TYR A 261 -11.49 -1.36 -11.01
C TYR A 261 -11.14 -2.63 -11.77
N GLY A 262 -11.96 -3.04 -12.71
CA GLY A 262 -11.89 -4.30 -13.42
C GLY A 262 -11.87 -4.13 -14.93
N PHE A 263 -11.73 -5.24 -15.65
CA PHE A 263 -11.66 -5.28 -17.10
C PHE A 263 -12.54 -6.38 -17.65
N GLN A 264 -13.06 -6.15 -18.86
CA GLN A 264 -13.85 -7.10 -19.65
C GLN A 264 -13.13 -7.33 -20.98
N PHE A 265 -12.54 -8.51 -21.17
CA PHE A 265 -11.73 -8.77 -22.35
C PHE A 265 -11.84 -10.24 -22.77
N GLN A 266 -12.19 -10.51 -24.03
CA GLN A 266 -12.27 -11.85 -24.62
C GLN A 266 -13.02 -12.89 -23.77
N GLY A 267 -14.18 -12.51 -23.27
CA GLY A 267 -15.05 -13.37 -22.46
C GLY A 267 -14.56 -13.58 -21.03
N THR A 268 -13.58 -12.79 -20.57
CA THR A 268 -13.08 -12.82 -19.20
C THR A 268 -13.37 -11.50 -18.50
N TRP A 269 -13.94 -11.57 -17.30
CA TRP A 269 -14.01 -10.45 -16.37
C TRP A 269 -12.85 -10.53 -15.38
N PHE A 270 -11.99 -9.50 -15.38
CA PHE A 270 -10.83 -9.43 -14.49
C PHE A 270 -11.17 -8.64 -13.22
N TRP A 271 -11.06 -9.30 -12.07
CA TRP A 271 -11.18 -8.74 -10.73
C TRP A 271 -9.84 -8.12 -10.31
N TYR A 272 -9.53 -6.92 -10.82
CA TYR A 272 -8.17 -6.39 -10.74
C TYR A 272 -7.87 -5.65 -9.43
N GLN A 273 -8.56 -4.54 -9.14
CA GLN A 273 -8.31 -3.73 -7.93
C GLN A 273 -9.62 -3.51 -7.17
N PRO A 274 -9.96 -4.38 -6.22
CA PRO A 274 -11.13 -4.20 -5.37
C PRO A 274 -10.83 -3.34 -4.16
N THR A 275 -11.80 -2.52 -3.74
CA THR A 275 -11.79 -1.85 -2.45
C THR A 275 -13.20 -1.72 -1.88
N PHE A 276 -13.30 -1.30 -0.60
CA PHE A 276 -14.57 -1.09 0.08
C PHE A 276 -14.41 -0.06 1.20
N VAL A 277 -15.53 0.46 1.70
CA VAL A 277 -15.57 1.36 2.85
C VAL A 277 -15.18 0.60 4.12
N SER A 278 -14.08 1.01 4.76
CA SER A 278 -13.45 0.28 5.89
C SER A 278 -14.39 0.11 7.08
N ASP A 279 -15.22 1.09 7.41
CA ASP A 279 -16.15 1.04 8.54
C ASP A 279 -17.24 -0.04 8.37
N LEU A 280 -17.39 -0.56 7.15
CA LEU A 280 -18.35 -1.60 6.80
C LEU A 280 -17.74 -3.00 6.70
N GLU A 281 -16.47 -3.19 7.08
CA GLU A 281 -15.74 -4.46 6.97
C GLU A 281 -16.51 -5.65 7.58
N LYS A 282 -17.20 -5.42 8.71
CA LYS A 282 -18.06 -6.43 9.38
C LYS A 282 -19.16 -7.02 8.49
N PHE A 283 -19.54 -6.34 7.40
CA PHE A 283 -20.51 -6.80 6.40
C PHE A 283 -19.84 -7.38 5.16
N SER A 284 -18.51 -7.45 5.13
CA SER A 284 -17.71 -7.99 4.03
C SER A 284 -18.14 -7.45 2.64
N PRO A 285 -18.15 -6.12 2.41
CA PRO A 285 -18.70 -5.55 1.18
C PRO A 285 -17.94 -6.00 -0.08
N GLY A 286 -16.63 -6.21 0.01
CA GLY A 286 -15.84 -6.75 -1.11
C GLY A 286 -16.25 -8.17 -1.51
N PHE A 287 -16.58 -9.02 -0.54
CA PHE A 287 -17.12 -10.37 -0.79
C PHE A 287 -18.52 -10.29 -1.44
N CYS A 288 -19.36 -9.37 -0.98
CA CYS A 288 -20.70 -9.15 -1.54
C CYS A 288 -20.62 -8.63 -2.99
N LEU A 289 -19.70 -7.68 -3.27
CA LEU A 289 -19.48 -7.16 -4.61
C LEU A 289 -19.03 -8.27 -5.57
N LEU A 290 -18.03 -9.08 -5.18
CA LEU A 290 -17.54 -10.19 -6.01
C LEU A 290 -18.64 -11.22 -6.29
N ALA A 291 -19.43 -11.57 -5.27
CA ALA A 291 -20.53 -12.50 -5.43
C ALA A 291 -21.58 -12.01 -6.44
N LYS A 292 -21.98 -10.73 -6.35
CA LYS A 292 -22.93 -10.14 -7.30
C LYS A 292 -22.35 -10.03 -8.72
N LEU A 293 -21.07 -9.72 -8.83
CA LEU A 293 -20.39 -9.66 -10.12
C LEU A 293 -20.33 -11.05 -10.78
N ILE A 294 -20.07 -12.11 -10.01
CA ILE A 294 -20.09 -13.48 -10.53
C ILE A 294 -21.53 -13.88 -10.95
N GLU A 295 -22.57 -13.50 -10.19
CA GLU A 295 -23.97 -13.74 -10.57
C GLU A 295 -24.27 -13.08 -11.92
N GLU A 296 -23.92 -11.79 -12.06
CA GLU A 296 -24.16 -11.02 -13.30
C GLU A 296 -23.38 -11.57 -14.49
N ALA A 297 -22.07 -11.89 -14.30
CA ALA A 297 -21.25 -12.52 -15.33
C ALA A 297 -21.78 -13.90 -15.75
N ALA A 298 -22.35 -14.68 -14.84
CA ALA A 298 -22.91 -15.99 -15.13
C ALA A 298 -24.28 -15.91 -15.89
N ASP A 299 -24.96 -14.79 -15.79
CA ASP A 299 -26.22 -14.53 -16.52
C ASP A 299 -25.96 -13.90 -17.90
N ASN A 300 -24.74 -13.43 -18.17
CA ASN A 300 -24.32 -12.88 -19.47
C ASN A 300 -23.52 -13.93 -20.26
N ALA A 301 -24.03 -14.35 -21.42
CA ALA A 301 -23.41 -15.37 -22.29
C ALA A 301 -22.06 -14.94 -22.90
N GLU A 302 -21.73 -13.66 -22.87
CA GLU A 302 -20.44 -13.14 -23.36
C GLU A 302 -19.28 -13.56 -22.45
N PHE A 303 -19.55 -13.76 -21.13
CA PHE A 303 -18.52 -14.14 -20.18
C PHE A 303 -18.42 -15.66 -20.03
N LYS A 304 -17.17 -16.13 -19.96
CA LYS A 304 -16.81 -17.54 -19.73
C LYS A 304 -16.08 -17.71 -18.40
N THR A 305 -15.35 -16.67 -17.97
CA THR A 305 -14.46 -16.73 -16.82
C THR A 305 -14.52 -15.42 -16.02
N VAL A 306 -14.49 -15.51 -14.70
CA VAL A 306 -14.11 -14.40 -13.83
C VAL A 306 -12.71 -14.72 -13.28
N ASP A 307 -11.74 -13.91 -13.66
CA ASP A 307 -10.34 -14.04 -13.20
C ASP A 307 -10.15 -13.17 -11.95
N LEU A 308 -9.77 -13.80 -10.85
CA LEU A 308 -9.63 -13.12 -9.55
C LEU A 308 -8.24 -12.49 -9.33
N GLY A 309 -7.37 -12.58 -10.34
CA GLY A 309 -6.05 -11.97 -10.35
C GLY A 309 -5.04 -12.62 -9.40
N LEU A 310 -3.91 -11.94 -9.23
CA LEU A 310 -2.82 -12.38 -8.36
C LEU A 310 -3.25 -12.39 -6.88
N GLY A 311 -2.70 -13.36 -6.14
CA GLY A 311 -2.83 -13.47 -4.68
C GLY A 311 -3.72 -14.62 -4.23
N ALA A 312 -3.29 -15.23 -3.11
CA ALA A 312 -3.96 -16.36 -2.47
C ALA A 312 -4.80 -15.88 -1.28
N GLU A 313 -5.64 -14.83 -1.48
CA GLU A 313 -6.55 -14.43 -0.43
C GLU A 313 -7.65 -15.48 -0.25
N GLU A 314 -7.84 -15.93 0.98
CA GLU A 314 -8.78 -17.00 1.35
C GLU A 314 -10.21 -16.81 0.80
N TYR A 315 -10.67 -15.56 0.65
CA TYR A 315 -12.00 -15.31 0.09
C TYR A 315 -12.10 -15.63 -1.41
N LYS A 316 -11.00 -15.51 -2.18
CA LYS A 316 -10.95 -15.86 -3.61
C LYS A 316 -11.06 -17.37 -3.80
N GLU A 317 -10.36 -18.14 -2.97
CA GLU A 317 -10.42 -19.61 -3.01
C GLU A 317 -11.83 -20.16 -2.80
N ARG A 318 -12.67 -19.44 -2.06
CA ARG A 318 -14.07 -19.84 -1.84
C ARG A 318 -14.95 -19.78 -3.08
N PHE A 319 -14.60 -18.93 -4.04
CA PHE A 319 -15.32 -18.80 -5.32
C PHE A 319 -14.65 -19.61 -6.44
N ALA A 320 -13.35 -19.80 -6.36
CA ALA A 320 -12.56 -20.42 -7.40
C ALA A 320 -12.91 -21.90 -7.62
N ASN A 321 -12.99 -22.29 -8.88
CA ASN A 321 -13.09 -23.68 -9.31
C ASN A 321 -11.96 -24.05 -10.29
N ARG A 322 -11.06 -23.12 -10.57
CA ARG A 322 -9.83 -23.30 -11.34
C ARG A 322 -8.72 -22.45 -10.73
N SER A 323 -7.48 -22.88 -10.85
CA SER A 323 -6.27 -22.12 -10.52
C SER A 323 -5.31 -22.10 -11.70
N ARG A 324 -4.56 -20.99 -11.81
CA ARG A 324 -3.52 -20.81 -12.84
C ARG A 324 -2.22 -20.43 -12.16
N GLU A 325 -1.18 -21.19 -12.43
CA GLU A 325 0.15 -20.95 -11.86
C GLU A 325 0.89 -19.86 -12.63
N ILE A 326 1.56 -18.98 -11.91
CA ILE A 326 2.30 -17.84 -12.43
C ILE A 326 3.76 -17.97 -12.01
N LEU A 327 4.65 -17.91 -12.99
CA LEU A 327 6.08 -18.09 -12.83
C LEU A 327 6.78 -16.74 -12.58
N TYR A 328 7.83 -16.84 -11.81
CA TYR A 328 8.87 -15.83 -11.66
C TYR A 328 10.17 -16.43 -12.17
N VAL A 329 10.70 -15.88 -13.25
CA VAL A 329 11.89 -16.39 -13.92
C VAL A 329 13.00 -15.35 -13.86
N THR A 330 14.20 -15.78 -13.47
CA THR A 330 15.40 -14.95 -13.52
C THR A 330 16.44 -15.56 -14.46
N LEU A 331 16.99 -14.72 -15.32
CA LEU A 331 18.06 -15.07 -16.25
C LEU A 331 19.30 -14.28 -15.85
N LYS A 332 20.42 -14.96 -15.60
CA LYS A 332 21.68 -14.32 -15.18
C LYS A 332 22.87 -14.84 -15.97
N THR A 333 23.77 -13.95 -16.34
CA THR A 333 25.03 -14.33 -17.01
C THR A 333 26.04 -14.90 -16.03
N SER A 334 26.02 -14.48 -14.77
CA SER A 334 26.92 -14.95 -13.71
C SER A 334 26.37 -16.18 -13.01
N SER A 335 27.08 -17.30 -13.10
CA SER A 335 26.78 -18.53 -12.36
C SER A 335 26.78 -18.32 -10.84
N VAL A 336 27.71 -17.51 -10.31
CA VAL A 336 27.79 -17.22 -8.88
C VAL A 336 26.53 -16.48 -8.39
N ARG A 337 26.07 -15.46 -9.13
CA ARG A 337 24.83 -14.73 -8.79
C ARG A 337 23.61 -15.65 -8.90
N HIS A 338 23.58 -16.52 -9.88
CA HIS A 338 22.52 -17.50 -10.08
C HIS A 338 22.41 -18.50 -8.91
N TYR A 339 23.52 -19.19 -8.54
CA TYR A 339 23.49 -20.14 -7.43
C TYR A 339 23.22 -19.46 -6.08
N ARG A 340 23.72 -18.24 -5.87
CA ARG A 340 23.42 -17.47 -4.66
C ARG A 340 21.92 -17.14 -4.54
N GLU A 341 21.23 -16.88 -5.65
CA GLU A 341 19.78 -16.68 -5.64
C GLU A 341 19.03 -17.95 -5.29
N ILE A 342 19.39 -19.08 -5.91
CA ILE A 342 18.79 -20.39 -5.61
C ILE A 342 18.96 -20.73 -4.12
N LEU A 343 20.17 -20.55 -3.58
CA LEU A 343 20.44 -20.82 -2.16
C LEU A 343 19.61 -19.92 -1.24
N ARG A 344 19.50 -18.63 -1.57
CA ARG A 344 18.65 -17.71 -0.81
C ARG A 344 17.19 -18.10 -0.86
N TYR A 345 16.69 -18.48 -2.01
CA TYR A 345 15.31 -18.92 -2.17
C TYR A 345 15.04 -20.18 -1.35
N ARG A 346 15.88 -21.21 -1.48
CA ARG A 346 15.75 -22.46 -0.71
C ARG A 346 15.86 -22.24 0.80
N ALA A 347 16.80 -21.41 1.23
CA ALA A 347 16.94 -21.05 2.64
C ALA A 347 15.69 -20.31 3.19
N ALA A 348 15.10 -19.41 2.41
CA ALA A 348 13.87 -18.74 2.78
C ALA A 348 12.67 -19.69 2.81
N GLU A 349 12.59 -20.63 1.87
CA GLU A 349 11.56 -21.67 1.83
C GLU A 349 11.68 -22.59 3.05
N PHE A 350 12.89 -23.05 3.37
CA PHE A 350 13.17 -23.82 4.57
C PHE A 350 12.81 -23.06 5.86
N ALA A 351 13.16 -21.77 5.94
CA ALA A 351 12.81 -20.96 7.11
C ALA A 351 11.29 -20.83 7.32
N ARG A 352 10.50 -20.76 6.25
CA ARG A 352 9.02 -20.70 6.32
C ARG A 352 8.39 -21.97 6.90
N THR A 353 9.03 -23.14 6.76
CA THR A 353 8.53 -24.39 7.36
C THR A 353 8.65 -24.39 8.89
N PHE A 354 9.43 -23.47 9.47
CA PHE A 354 9.66 -23.34 10.91
C PHE A 354 9.33 -21.93 11.40
N PRO A 355 8.09 -21.63 11.86
CA PRO A 355 7.66 -20.26 12.23
C PRO A 355 8.54 -19.56 13.25
N LYS A 356 9.11 -20.31 14.23
CA LYS A 356 10.05 -19.77 15.22
C LYS A 356 11.38 -19.31 14.59
N VAL A 357 11.88 -20.06 13.62
CA VAL A 357 13.10 -19.73 12.86
C VAL A 357 12.85 -18.51 11.95
N GLU A 358 11.71 -18.45 11.32
CA GLU A 358 11.30 -17.31 10.49
C GLU A 358 11.24 -16.01 11.30
N THR A 359 10.59 -16.04 12.47
CA THR A 359 10.48 -14.89 13.37
C THR A 359 11.86 -14.41 13.85
N ALA A 360 12.72 -15.35 14.28
CA ALA A 360 14.08 -15.05 14.71
C ALA A 360 14.96 -14.50 13.56
N ALA A 361 14.85 -15.08 12.38
CA ALA A 361 15.59 -14.62 11.19
C ALA A 361 15.15 -13.21 10.76
N ARG A 362 13.84 -12.92 10.76
CA ARG A 362 13.30 -11.59 10.47
C ARG A 362 13.76 -10.54 11.50
N ALA A 363 13.77 -10.90 12.79
CA ALA A 363 14.25 -10.02 13.87
C ALA A 363 15.75 -9.73 13.71
N THR A 364 16.56 -10.76 13.44
CA THR A 364 18.01 -10.63 13.23
C THR A 364 18.30 -9.78 11.97
N MET A 365 17.57 -9.98 10.89
CA MET A 365 17.73 -9.22 9.64
C MET A 365 17.37 -7.75 9.83
N ARG A 366 16.31 -7.43 10.59
CA ARG A 366 15.94 -6.05 10.98
C ARG A 366 17.04 -5.40 11.83
N ARG A 367 17.61 -6.11 12.81
CA ARG A 367 18.74 -5.62 13.63
C ARG A 367 19.98 -5.35 12.77
N TRP A 368 20.28 -6.24 11.83
CA TRP A 368 21.39 -6.10 10.90
C TRP A 368 21.21 -4.93 9.92
N HIS A 369 20.00 -4.71 9.40
CA HIS A 369 19.72 -3.56 8.55
C HIS A 369 19.89 -2.24 9.30
N ARG A 370 19.39 -2.14 10.54
CA ARG A 370 19.61 -0.96 11.39
C ARG A 370 21.09 -0.70 11.65
N LEU A 371 21.85 -1.73 11.98
CA LEU A 371 23.29 -1.61 12.19
C LEU A 371 24.02 -1.15 10.92
N LYS A 372 23.69 -1.72 9.77
CA LYS A 372 24.25 -1.28 8.48
C LYS A 372 23.91 0.16 8.15
N GLN A 373 22.69 0.60 8.41
CA GLN A 373 22.25 1.96 8.20
C GLN A 373 23.05 2.93 9.09
N HIS A 374 23.19 2.65 10.37
CA HIS A 374 24.03 3.46 11.26
C HIS A 374 25.51 3.48 10.86
N LEU A 375 26.04 2.36 10.38
CA LEU A 375 27.41 2.30 9.86
C LEU A 375 27.58 3.11 8.58
N ALA A 376 26.58 3.10 7.69
CA ALA A 376 26.63 3.85 6.42
C ALA A 376 26.49 5.37 6.62
N GLU A 377 25.61 5.79 7.55
CA GLU A 377 25.31 7.20 7.82
C GLU A 377 26.34 7.88 8.73
N GLY A 378 26.91 7.16 9.69
CA GLY A 378 27.74 7.75 10.74
C GLY A 378 29.15 7.15 10.92
N GLY A 379 29.49 6.08 10.20
CA GLY A 379 30.78 5.39 10.36
C GLY A 379 30.93 4.64 11.69
N ALA A 380 32.06 3.94 11.87
CA ALA A 380 32.31 3.10 13.04
C ALA A 380 32.31 3.87 14.39
N ARG A 381 32.79 5.13 14.40
CA ARG A 381 32.81 5.97 15.62
C ARG A 381 31.41 6.36 16.08
N ALA A 382 30.52 6.73 15.16
CA ALA A 382 29.14 7.08 15.50
C ALA A 382 28.34 5.83 15.97
N THR A 383 28.62 4.67 15.39
CA THR A 383 28.00 3.40 15.80
C THR A 383 28.46 2.96 17.20
N LEU A 384 29.74 3.14 17.54
CA LEU A 384 30.26 2.91 18.89
C LEU A 384 29.70 3.91 19.90
N GLY A 385 29.56 5.19 19.52
CA GLY A 385 28.90 6.22 20.33
C GLY A 385 27.44 5.87 20.60
N TRP A 386 26.70 5.44 19.58
CA TRP A 386 25.31 4.96 19.71
C TRP A 386 25.20 3.75 20.64
N ALA A 387 26.10 2.73 20.49
CA ALA A 387 26.11 1.57 21.36
C ALA A 387 26.44 1.94 22.82
N GLY A 388 27.39 2.87 23.02
CA GLY A 388 27.74 3.41 24.34
C GLY A 388 26.58 4.16 24.98
N THR A 389 25.87 5.00 24.22
CA THR A 389 24.66 5.70 24.69
C THR A 389 23.56 4.71 25.09
N ARG A 390 23.34 3.67 24.28
CA ARG A 390 22.37 2.60 24.60
C ARG A 390 22.74 1.83 25.86
N LEU A 391 24.01 1.50 26.03
CA LEU A 391 24.49 0.83 27.23
C LEU A 391 24.31 1.73 28.48
N ARG A 392 24.61 3.02 28.35
CA ARG A 392 24.38 4.02 29.41
C ARG A 392 22.91 4.14 29.76
N GLU A 393 22.02 4.17 28.76
CA GLU A 393 20.56 4.20 28.97
C GLU A 393 20.04 2.93 29.68
N ILE A 394 20.64 1.77 29.43
CA ILE A 394 20.31 0.52 30.15
C ILE A 394 20.71 0.61 31.62
N LEU A 395 21.89 1.15 31.92
CA LEU A 395 22.43 1.26 33.25
C LEU A 395 21.79 2.38 34.05
N TRP A 396 21.64 3.55 33.45
CA TRP A 396 21.06 4.74 34.08
C TRP A 396 20.22 5.50 33.07
N LEU A 397 18.94 5.70 33.37
CA LEU A 397 18.02 6.54 32.60
C LEU A 397 17.38 7.56 33.54
N GLU A 398 17.48 8.82 33.16
CA GLU A 398 16.71 9.91 33.77
C GLU A 398 15.92 10.62 32.67
N ARG A 399 14.61 10.73 32.83
CA ARG A 399 13.72 11.44 31.93
C ARG A 399 12.77 12.30 32.73
N GLU A 400 12.75 13.59 32.42
CA GLU A 400 11.86 14.55 33.00
C GLU A 400 10.82 14.96 31.97
N VAL A 401 9.57 15.06 32.42
CA VAL A 401 8.42 15.45 31.61
C VAL A 401 7.70 16.59 32.31
N PHE A 402 7.46 17.67 31.58
CA PHE A 402 6.71 18.84 32.02
C PHE A 402 5.26 18.72 31.60
N PHE A 403 4.34 19.09 32.52
CA PHE A 403 2.90 19.11 32.25
C PHE A 403 2.41 20.55 32.24
N TYR A 404 1.63 20.86 31.22
CA TYR A 404 1.12 22.17 30.93
C TYR A 404 -0.41 22.18 30.90
N GLU A 405 -1.01 23.24 31.37
CA GLU A 405 -2.44 23.53 31.28
C GLU A 405 -2.65 24.78 30.44
N TRP A 406 -3.66 24.79 29.59
CA TRP A 406 -4.00 25.97 28.80
C TRP A 406 -4.81 26.97 29.60
N THR A 407 -4.37 28.27 29.62
CA THR A 407 -4.94 29.32 30.44
C THR A 407 -5.81 30.32 29.66
N GLY A 408 -6.00 30.08 28.35
CA GLY A 408 -6.92 30.88 27.55
C GLY A 408 -6.31 32.10 26.83
N HIS A 409 -5.03 32.36 26.99
CA HIS A 409 -4.32 33.40 26.24
C HIS A 409 -3.84 32.84 24.90
N SER A 410 -4.64 32.99 23.86
CA SER A 410 -4.27 32.52 22.49
C SER A 410 -3.72 33.68 21.67
N LEU A 411 -2.61 33.43 20.96
CA LEU A 411 -2.21 34.26 19.83
C LEU A 411 -3.31 34.22 18.75
N ALA A 412 -3.54 35.34 18.07
CA ALA A 412 -4.44 35.37 16.93
C ALA A 412 -4.00 34.30 15.92
N SER A 413 -4.88 33.35 15.62
CA SER A 413 -4.61 32.32 14.62
C SER A 413 -4.34 33.02 13.28
N PRO A 414 -3.25 32.67 12.55
CA PRO A 414 -3.05 33.18 11.20
C PRO A 414 -4.29 32.86 10.36
N GLY A 415 -4.84 33.87 9.65
CA GLY A 415 -6.01 33.68 8.80
C GLY A 415 -5.79 32.54 7.79
N GLY A 416 -6.82 31.74 7.54
CA GLY A 416 -6.81 30.67 6.54
C GLY A 416 -6.46 29.26 7.06
N LEU A 417 -6.12 29.09 8.34
CA LEU A 417 -5.91 27.77 8.94
C LEU A 417 -7.24 27.20 9.46
N GLN A 418 -7.47 25.92 9.20
CA GLN A 418 -8.66 25.18 9.63
C GLN A 418 -8.28 23.93 10.41
N LEU A 419 -9.02 23.66 11.49
CA LEU A 419 -8.90 22.42 12.24
C LEU A 419 -9.96 21.43 11.75
N ARG A 420 -9.52 20.26 11.26
CA ARG A 420 -10.39 19.15 10.83
C ARG A 420 -10.28 17.97 11.79
N ARG A 421 -11.38 17.27 12.00
CA ARG A 421 -11.34 15.97 12.70
C ARG A 421 -10.75 14.91 11.78
N LEU A 422 -9.85 14.08 12.33
CA LEU A 422 -9.27 12.97 11.59
C LEU A 422 -10.23 11.78 11.57
N ASP A 423 -10.39 11.26 10.38
CA ASP A 423 -10.91 9.93 10.08
C ASP A 423 -9.97 9.22 9.09
N LEU A 424 -10.31 8.00 8.67
CA LEU A 424 -9.48 7.27 7.71
C LEU A 424 -9.40 7.94 6.33
N SER A 425 -10.41 8.73 5.96
CA SER A 425 -10.44 9.46 4.68
C SER A 425 -9.46 10.63 4.69
N GLU A 426 -9.46 11.43 5.76
CA GLU A 426 -8.49 12.52 5.96
C GLU A 426 -7.05 11.97 6.07
N LEU A 427 -6.84 10.85 6.77
CA LEU A 427 -5.53 10.18 6.82
C LEU A 427 -5.10 9.67 5.45
N ALA A 428 -6.02 9.17 4.62
CA ALA A 428 -5.71 8.75 3.26
C ALA A 428 -5.25 9.92 2.39
N ALA A 429 -5.92 11.07 2.47
CA ALA A 429 -5.53 12.27 1.76
C ALA A 429 -4.14 12.78 2.22
N ALA A 430 -3.89 12.80 3.53
CA ALA A 430 -2.59 13.16 4.09
C ALA A 430 -1.49 12.17 3.67
N THR A 431 -1.80 10.87 3.57
CA THR A 431 -0.86 9.84 3.10
C THR A 431 -0.44 10.09 1.65
N CYS A 432 -1.37 10.48 0.77
CA CYS A 432 -1.05 10.86 -0.61
C CYS A 432 -0.13 12.09 -0.66
N GLN A 433 -0.40 13.10 0.17
CA GLN A 433 0.41 14.32 0.22
C GLN A 433 1.85 14.06 0.68
N TYR A 434 2.06 13.08 1.58
CA TYR A 434 3.37 12.80 2.20
C TYR A 434 3.93 11.43 1.84
N VAL A 435 3.57 10.89 0.67
CA VAL A 435 3.94 9.52 0.25
C VAL A 435 5.44 9.25 0.19
N GLU A 436 6.26 10.29 -0.01
CA GLU A 436 7.73 10.17 -0.05
C GLU A 436 8.39 10.36 1.33
N ASP A 437 7.66 10.84 2.34
CA ASP A 437 8.19 11.02 3.69
C ASP A 437 7.90 9.81 4.58
N GLN A 438 8.91 8.92 4.70
CA GLN A 438 8.81 7.68 5.47
C GLN A 438 8.46 7.91 6.95
N SER A 439 8.91 9.02 7.54
CA SER A 439 8.63 9.35 8.94
C SER A 439 7.16 9.72 9.15
N THR A 440 6.60 10.50 8.23
CA THR A 440 5.18 10.87 8.22
C THR A 440 4.30 9.66 7.86
N LEU A 441 4.71 8.81 6.91
CA LEU A 441 4.01 7.54 6.64
C LEU A 441 3.96 6.63 7.86
N GLY A 442 5.05 6.52 8.61
CA GLY A 442 5.08 5.79 9.89
C GLY A 442 4.11 6.37 10.92
N TYR A 443 3.98 7.71 10.97
CA TYR A 443 2.96 8.37 11.78
C TYR A 443 1.54 8.04 11.32
N MET A 444 1.25 8.10 10.00
CA MET A 444 -0.08 7.78 9.45
C MET A 444 -0.54 6.36 9.79
N LEU A 445 0.37 5.38 9.76
CA LEU A 445 0.05 4.01 10.17
C LEU A 445 -0.34 3.91 11.65
N ARG A 446 0.39 4.59 12.55
CA ARG A 446 0.03 4.64 13.98
C ARG A 446 -1.28 5.39 14.21
N ALA A 447 -1.50 6.49 13.50
CA ALA A 447 -2.73 7.27 13.54
C ALA A 447 -3.95 6.44 13.11
N ALA A 448 -3.82 5.66 12.02
CA ALA A 448 -4.87 4.76 11.56
C ALA A 448 -5.20 3.65 12.58
N ALA A 449 -4.18 3.04 13.19
CA ALA A 449 -4.37 2.06 14.26
C ALA A 449 -5.14 2.67 15.45
N ARG A 450 -4.76 3.88 15.86
CA ARG A 450 -5.43 4.60 16.95
C ARG A 450 -6.90 4.93 16.67
N LEU A 451 -7.24 5.29 15.42
CA LEU A 451 -8.64 5.47 15.03
C LEU A 451 -9.46 4.19 15.20
N GLN A 452 -8.87 3.04 14.91
CA GLN A 452 -9.55 1.74 15.06
C GLN A 452 -9.67 1.29 16.51
N GLU A 453 -8.68 1.56 17.35
CA GLU A 453 -8.72 1.27 18.79
C GLU A 453 -9.79 2.11 19.49
N GLY A 454 -10.08 3.31 18.98
CA GLY A 454 -11.03 4.24 19.59
C GLY A 454 -10.50 4.89 20.87
N GLY A 455 -11.37 5.65 21.55
CA GLY A 455 -11.03 6.31 22.82
C GLY A 455 -10.20 7.60 22.70
N ALA A 456 -9.68 7.91 21.52
CA ALA A 456 -8.97 9.16 21.23
C ALA A 456 -9.60 9.88 20.02
N GLN A 457 -9.59 11.21 20.06
CA GLN A 457 -10.04 12.04 18.95
C GLN A 457 -8.83 12.65 18.23
N GLY A 458 -8.68 12.38 16.94
CA GLY A 458 -7.64 12.97 16.11
C GLY A 458 -8.05 14.31 15.48
N TYR A 459 -7.07 15.17 15.24
CA TYR A 459 -7.21 16.46 14.57
C TYR A 459 -6.09 16.67 13.57
N ALA A 460 -6.40 17.34 12.48
CA ALA A 460 -5.42 17.87 11.53
C ALA A 460 -5.60 19.38 11.36
N LEU A 461 -4.48 20.10 11.34
CA LEU A 461 -4.46 21.50 10.90
C LEU A 461 -4.20 21.50 9.39
N VAL A 462 -5.08 22.18 8.64
CA VAL A 462 -4.96 22.35 7.20
C VAL A 462 -4.96 23.84 6.83
N ASP A 463 -4.30 24.18 5.71
CA ASP A 463 -4.37 25.52 5.14
C ASP A 463 -5.59 25.74 4.24
N GLY A 464 -5.70 26.95 3.65
CA GLY A 464 -6.80 27.31 2.75
C GLY A 464 -6.85 26.48 1.44
N GLU A 465 -5.76 25.82 1.07
CA GLU A 465 -5.68 24.92 -0.09
C GLU A 465 -5.97 23.47 0.29
N GLY A 466 -6.17 23.17 1.57
CA GLY A 466 -6.45 21.83 2.08
C GLY A 466 -5.19 20.99 2.36
N LYS A 467 -4.01 21.61 2.37
CA LYS A 467 -2.74 20.96 2.69
C LYS A 467 -2.64 20.67 4.18
N PHE A 468 -2.30 19.45 4.55
CA PHE A 468 -2.11 19.00 5.93
C PHE A 468 -0.78 19.54 6.49
N LEU A 469 -0.84 20.24 7.61
CA LEU A 469 0.31 20.94 8.19
C LEU A 469 0.73 20.33 9.54
N HIS A 470 -0.23 19.88 10.33
CA HIS A 470 0.02 19.32 11.66
C HIS A 470 -1.07 18.32 12.04
N PHE A 471 -0.72 17.38 12.91
CA PHE A 471 -1.62 16.35 13.44
C PHE A 471 -1.47 16.28 14.96
N ALA A 472 -2.58 16.10 15.68
CA ALA A 472 -2.59 15.95 17.13
C ALA A 472 -3.80 15.14 17.59
N TRP A 473 -3.75 14.65 18.82
CA TRP A 473 -4.78 13.80 19.42
C TRP A 473 -5.22 14.32 20.77
N THR A 474 -6.47 14.02 21.11
CA THR A 474 -7.01 14.26 22.45
C THR A 474 -7.64 12.99 23.02
N THR A 475 -7.54 12.82 24.34
CA THR A 475 -8.21 11.74 25.08
C THR A 475 -8.49 12.22 26.51
N GLY A 476 -9.28 11.47 27.28
CA GLY A 476 -9.38 11.71 28.72
C GLY A 476 -8.03 11.62 29.40
N PHE A 477 -7.76 12.47 30.38
CA PHE A 477 -6.46 12.47 31.07
C PHE A 477 -6.38 11.36 32.13
N ASP A 478 -7.49 10.89 32.68
CA ASP A 478 -7.45 9.92 33.79
C ASP A 478 -6.67 8.65 33.43
N LYS A 479 -5.67 8.32 34.28
CA LYS A 479 -4.77 7.15 34.11
C LYS A 479 -4.11 7.08 32.72
N PHE A 480 -3.76 8.24 32.17
CA PHE A 480 -3.10 8.34 30.88
C PHE A 480 -1.71 7.67 30.93
N PHE A 481 -1.49 6.67 30.08
CA PHE A 481 -0.18 6.00 30.00
C PHE A 481 0.81 6.86 29.22
N LEU A 482 1.89 7.26 29.88
CA LEU A 482 2.95 8.05 29.30
C LEU A 482 4.21 7.19 29.09
N SER A 483 4.55 6.99 27.82
CA SER A 483 5.69 6.13 27.42
C SER A 483 7.03 6.66 27.95
N GLU A 484 7.20 7.98 28.02
CA GLU A 484 8.41 8.64 28.55
C GLU A 484 8.67 8.28 30.01
N LEU A 485 7.59 8.20 30.79
CA LEU A 485 7.65 7.81 32.19
C LEU A 485 7.48 6.29 32.40
N ASN A 486 7.00 5.57 31.37
CA ASN A 486 6.58 4.17 31.47
C ASN A 486 5.63 3.94 32.65
N ALA A 487 4.67 4.84 32.83
CA ALA A 487 3.71 4.84 33.93
C ALA A 487 2.38 5.49 33.53
N LYS A 488 1.34 5.15 34.28
CA LYS A 488 0.07 5.87 34.21
C LYS A 488 0.13 7.10 35.09
N VAL A 489 -0.40 8.21 34.58
CA VAL A 489 -0.45 9.50 35.29
C VAL A 489 -1.92 9.82 35.56
N ASP A 490 -2.22 10.19 36.81
CA ASP A 490 -3.56 10.58 37.23
C ASP A 490 -3.83 12.05 36.83
N ALA A 491 -5.05 12.31 36.42
CA ALA A 491 -5.51 13.65 36.08
C ALA A 491 -5.64 14.51 37.35
N PRO A 492 -5.40 15.84 37.25
CA PRO A 492 -5.69 16.78 38.33
C PRO A 492 -7.18 16.85 38.71
N SER A 493 -8.06 16.65 37.74
CA SER A 493 -9.51 16.62 37.93
C SER A 493 -10.18 15.81 36.80
N ALA A 494 -11.40 15.37 37.01
CA ALA A 494 -12.12 14.49 36.05
C ALA A 494 -12.47 15.18 34.72
N ASP A 495 -12.46 16.50 34.66
CA ASP A 495 -12.73 17.30 33.47
C ASP A 495 -11.49 17.54 32.58
N CYS A 496 -10.33 17.00 32.94
CA CYS A 496 -9.10 17.20 32.19
C CYS A 496 -9.08 16.36 30.90
N VAL A 497 -8.59 16.97 29.83
CA VAL A 497 -8.36 16.35 28.52
C VAL A 497 -6.87 16.45 28.19
N MET A 498 -6.25 15.33 27.85
CA MET A 498 -4.85 15.28 27.44
C MET A 498 -4.73 15.43 25.92
N LEU A 499 -3.96 16.42 25.47
CA LEU A 499 -3.45 16.55 24.11
C LEU A 499 -2.13 15.79 24.02
N PHE A 500 -1.96 14.98 22.95
CA PHE A 500 -0.78 14.12 22.84
C PHE A 500 -0.48 13.76 21.38
N ASP A 501 0.67 13.11 21.15
CA ASP A 501 1.15 12.61 19.85
C ASP A 501 1.03 13.66 18.73
N CYS A 502 1.58 14.83 18.99
CA CYS A 502 1.63 15.96 18.06
C CYS A 502 2.70 15.70 16.99
N TRP A 503 2.33 15.79 15.73
CA TRP A 503 3.24 15.57 14.60
C TRP A 503 3.15 16.67 13.56
N THR A 504 4.27 17.34 13.30
CA THR A 504 4.45 18.25 12.16
C THR A 504 5.34 17.55 11.11
N PRO A 505 4.87 17.32 9.88
CA PRO A 505 5.69 16.77 8.82
C PRO A 505 6.98 17.58 8.61
N PRO A 506 8.14 16.92 8.39
CA PRO A 506 9.44 17.60 8.29
C PRO A 506 9.47 18.78 7.31
N SER A 507 8.81 18.66 6.17
CA SER A 507 8.78 19.67 5.10
C SER A 507 8.08 20.97 5.47
N VAL A 508 7.28 21.00 6.56
CA VAL A 508 6.50 22.17 7.00
C VAL A 508 6.82 22.61 8.43
N ARG A 509 7.93 22.12 9.00
CA ARG A 509 8.42 22.54 10.33
C ARG A 509 8.94 23.98 10.30
N GLY A 510 8.95 24.62 11.48
CA GLY A 510 9.51 25.95 11.67
C GLY A 510 8.57 27.11 11.32
N SER A 511 7.31 26.83 10.92
CA SER A 511 6.32 27.83 10.52
C SER A 511 5.22 28.07 11.57
N GLY A 512 5.42 27.67 12.83
CA GLY A 512 4.47 27.92 13.93
C GLY A 512 3.21 27.02 13.92
N HIS A 513 3.11 26.05 13.00
CA HIS A 513 1.91 25.20 12.87
C HIS A 513 1.59 24.39 14.12
N TYR A 514 2.61 23.98 14.88
CA TYR A 514 2.44 23.28 16.16
C TYR A 514 1.68 24.16 17.17
N ALA A 515 2.16 25.38 17.41
CA ALA A 515 1.54 26.31 18.36
C ALA A 515 0.09 26.65 17.94
N SER A 516 -0.13 26.93 16.65
CA SER A 516 -1.46 27.19 16.09
C SER A 516 -2.41 26.01 16.30
N ALA A 517 -1.95 24.76 16.01
CA ALA A 517 -2.78 23.57 16.14
C ALA A 517 -3.18 23.29 17.58
N VAL A 518 -2.20 23.25 18.52
CA VAL A 518 -2.50 22.93 19.92
C VAL A 518 -3.34 24.03 20.58
N GLY A 519 -3.16 25.31 20.21
CA GLY A 519 -3.99 26.42 20.67
C GLY A 519 -5.43 26.33 20.20
N LEU A 520 -5.66 26.00 18.90
CA LEU A 520 -7.00 25.80 18.34
C LEU A 520 -7.72 24.59 18.97
N ILE A 521 -7.00 23.49 19.18
CA ILE A 521 -7.55 22.30 19.85
C ILE A 521 -7.90 22.62 21.31
N ALA A 522 -7.01 23.31 22.02
CA ALA A 522 -7.24 23.72 23.41
C ALA A 522 -8.48 24.58 23.55
N LYS A 523 -8.64 25.57 22.66
CA LYS A 523 -9.85 26.41 22.60
C LYS A 523 -11.11 25.56 22.38
N GLN A 524 -11.10 24.64 21.44
CA GLN A 524 -12.24 23.76 21.16
C GLN A 524 -12.55 22.84 22.36
N VAL A 525 -11.54 22.31 23.06
CA VAL A 525 -11.74 21.53 24.29
C VAL A 525 -12.37 22.38 25.39
N LEU A 526 -11.90 23.62 25.59
CA LEU A 526 -12.45 24.54 26.60
C LEU A 526 -13.91 24.90 26.31
N GLU A 527 -14.29 25.07 25.04
CA GLU A 527 -15.68 25.34 24.63
C GLU A 527 -16.64 24.20 25.02
N THR A 528 -16.12 22.98 25.25
CA THR A 528 -16.90 21.86 25.80
C THR A 528 -16.97 21.84 27.33
N GLY A 529 -16.46 22.85 28.02
CA GLY A 529 -16.39 22.95 29.49
C GLY A 529 -15.30 22.08 30.12
N ARG A 530 -14.33 21.59 29.32
CA ARG A 530 -13.24 20.73 29.79
C ARG A 530 -11.90 21.48 29.78
N ARG A 531 -10.94 20.97 30.60
CA ARG A 531 -9.63 21.63 30.81
C ARG A 531 -8.57 20.94 29.93
N PRO A 532 -7.97 21.64 28.94
CA PRO A 532 -6.95 21.10 28.08
C PRO A 532 -5.57 21.04 28.75
N TRP A 533 -4.95 19.87 28.74
CA TRP A 533 -3.61 19.60 29.24
C TRP A 533 -2.75 19.01 28.12
N ILE A 534 -1.44 19.26 28.21
CA ILE A 534 -0.44 18.68 27.32
C ILE A 534 0.86 18.44 28.08
N PHE A 535 1.72 17.59 27.57
CA PHE A 535 3.03 17.32 28.16
C PHE A 535 4.16 17.50 27.13
N SER A 536 5.38 17.73 27.62
CA SER A 536 6.59 17.72 26.81
C SER A 536 7.77 17.19 27.62
N ALA A 537 8.65 16.39 26.98
CA ALA A 537 9.92 16.03 27.58
C ALA A 537 10.78 17.30 27.77
N SER A 538 11.52 17.40 28.88
CA SER A 538 12.35 18.56 29.24
C SER A 538 13.42 18.87 28.17
N GLY A 539 13.91 17.86 27.44
CA GLY A 539 14.85 18.03 26.33
C GLY A 539 14.23 18.50 25.01
N ASN A 540 12.89 18.58 24.88
CA ASN A 540 12.23 19.01 23.65
C ASN A 540 11.95 20.52 23.66
N VAL A 541 13.02 21.32 23.55
CA VAL A 541 12.99 22.79 23.62
C VAL A 541 12.03 23.40 22.60
N SER A 542 11.95 22.84 21.38
CA SER A 542 11.05 23.33 20.33
C SER A 542 9.56 23.15 20.69
N SER A 543 9.22 22.00 21.29
CA SER A 543 7.85 21.76 21.78
C SER A 543 7.51 22.68 22.93
N ILE A 544 8.40 22.82 23.91
CA ILE A 544 8.21 23.71 25.08
C ILE A 544 7.90 25.14 24.62
N ARG A 545 8.74 25.69 23.73
CA ARG A 545 8.53 27.05 23.19
C ARG A 545 7.18 27.18 22.46
N GLY A 546 6.83 26.20 21.62
CA GLY A 546 5.55 26.23 20.91
C GLY A 546 4.34 26.11 21.84
N LEU A 547 4.45 25.42 22.98
CA LEU A 547 3.39 25.37 24.01
C LEU A 547 3.21 26.70 24.71
N GLU A 548 4.30 27.35 25.10
CA GLU A 548 4.28 28.68 25.73
C GLU A 548 3.71 29.73 24.76
N GLU A 549 4.10 29.70 23.49
CA GLU A 549 3.55 30.52 22.41
C GLU A 549 2.04 30.29 22.21
N ALA A 550 1.55 29.04 22.40
CA ALA A 550 0.14 28.68 22.29
C ALA A 550 -0.70 29.06 23.54
N GLY A 551 -0.09 29.59 24.61
CA GLY A 551 -0.77 29.99 25.85
C GLY A 551 -0.92 28.85 26.86
N PHE A 552 -0.06 27.82 26.81
CA PHE A 552 0.02 26.80 27.83
C PHE A 552 1.01 27.21 28.93
N GLU A 553 0.64 27.03 30.18
CA GLU A 553 1.48 27.30 31.35
C GLU A 553 1.90 26.02 32.04
N ARG A 554 3.18 25.93 32.40
CA ARG A 554 3.73 24.79 33.14
C ARG A 554 3.13 24.71 34.53
N ARG A 555 2.61 23.55 34.95
CA ARG A 555 2.02 23.31 36.26
C ARG A 555 2.90 22.46 37.17
N TYR A 556 3.46 21.35 36.63
CA TYR A 556 4.33 20.47 37.40
C TYR A 556 5.28 19.66 36.48
N SER A 557 6.24 18.96 37.09
CA SER A 557 7.07 17.99 36.37
C SER A 557 7.10 16.62 37.08
N LEU A 558 7.34 15.57 36.29
CA LEU A 558 7.60 14.22 36.77
C LEU A 558 8.94 13.75 36.22
N VAL A 559 9.78 13.17 37.10
CA VAL A 559 11.09 12.64 36.75
C VAL A 559 11.10 11.14 36.94
N ARG A 560 11.31 10.43 35.86
CA ARG A 560 11.56 8.98 35.88
C ARG A 560 13.05 8.73 35.99
N ARG A 561 13.45 7.94 36.99
CA ARG A 561 14.81 7.41 37.11
C ARG A 561 14.78 5.90 37.05
N ARG A 562 15.74 5.32 36.32
CA ARG A 562 15.93 3.86 36.24
C ARG A 562 17.41 3.54 36.46
N LEU A 563 17.70 2.62 37.38
CA LEU A 563 19.01 2.10 37.65
C LEU A 563 18.96 0.57 37.61
N THR A 564 19.68 -0.05 36.67
CA THR A 564 19.82 -1.54 36.58
C THR A 564 18.51 -2.32 36.68
N GLY A 565 17.42 -1.78 36.09
CA GLY A 565 16.10 -2.43 36.10
C GLY A 565 15.13 -1.95 37.18
N LEU A 566 15.59 -1.29 38.24
CA LEU A 566 14.74 -0.64 39.24
C LEU A 566 14.29 0.73 38.71
N GLN A 567 13.00 1.02 38.78
CA GLN A 567 12.41 2.26 38.31
C GLN A 567 11.68 2.96 39.43
N TRP A 568 11.84 4.28 39.55
CA TRP A 568 11.04 5.13 40.42
C TRP A 568 10.70 6.47 39.71
N ILE A 569 9.60 7.05 40.15
CA ILE A 569 9.11 8.32 39.63
C ILE A 569 8.96 9.31 40.80
N ASN A 570 9.60 10.45 40.70
CA ASN A 570 9.48 11.54 41.64
C ASN A 570 8.76 12.72 40.96
N GLY A 571 7.86 13.38 41.68
CA GLY A 571 7.20 14.61 41.21
C GLY A 571 7.72 15.79 41.99
N GLU A 572 8.05 16.90 41.31
CA GLU A 572 8.12 18.23 41.91
C GLU A 572 6.80 18.90 41.62
N THR A 573 5.95 19.00 42.66
CA THR A 573 4.64 19.64 42.55
C THR A 573 4.66 21.00 43.25
N SER A 574 4.13 22.04 42.61
CA SER A 574 3.51 23.10 43.32
C SER A 574 2.16 22.58 43.84
N SER A 575 2.11 22.17 45.10
CA SER A 575 0.95 21.74 45.91
C SER A 575 -0.19 21.02 45.19
N SER A 576 -0.47 19.81 45.57
CA SER A 576 -1.73 19.03 45.49
C SER A 576 -1.86 17.84 44.54
N TYR A 577 -0.82 17.21 44.03
CA TYR A 577 -1.02 15.99 43.24
C TYR A 577 -0.33 14.76 43.87
N LYS A 578 -1.10 13.70 44.15
CA LYS A 578 -0.59 12.42 44.69
C LYS A 578 -0.24 11.46 43.54
N THR A 579 0.98 10.98 43.54
CA THR A 579 1.44 9.84 42.70
C THR A 579 1.20 8.55 43.45
N THR A 580 0.46 7.63 42.84
CA THR A 580 0.32 6.25 43.36
C THR A 580 1.45 5.40 42.82
N ASN A 581 2.40 5.02 43.67
CA ASN A 581 3.42 4.02 43.35
C ASN A 581 2.76 2.65 43.23
N GLN A 582 2.56 2.16 42.00
CA GLN A 582 2.28 0.75 41.75
C GLN A 582 3.52 0.08 41.16
N GLU A 583 4.06 -0.89 41.87
CA GLU A 583 5.00 -1.89 41.34
C GLU A 583 4.23 -2.70 40.29
N LEU A 584 4.56 -2.49 39.00
CA LEU A 584 4.07 -3.32 37.91
C LEU A 584 5.08 -4.42 37.60
N PRO A 585 4.63 -5.67 37.37
CA PRO A 585 5.49 -6.74 36.94
C PRO A 585 6.14 -6.41 35.59
N ALA A 586 7.40 -6.79 35.45
CA ALA A 586 8.18 -6.60 34.23
C ALA A 586 7.47 -7.27 33.03
N GLN A 587 6.82 -6.47 32.20
CA GLN A 587 6.37 -6.91 30.88
C GLN A 587 7.54 -6.79 29.89
N SER A 588 7.77 -7.88 29.16
CA SER A 588 8.82 -8.01 28.16
C SER A 588 8.68 -6.93 27.06
N GLU A 589 9.79 -6.26 26.76
CA GLU A 589 9.92 -5.19 25.73
C GLU A 589 9.80 -5.72 24.28
N ASP A 590 8.80 -6.54 23.93
CA ASP A 590 8.69 -7.11 22.57
C ASP A 590 7.55 -6.57 21.71
N SER A 591 6.89 -5.47 22.11
CA SER A 591 5.78 -4.93 21.31
C SER A 591 5.84 -3.42 21.07
N ALA A 592 7.00 -2.88 20.65
CA ALA A 592 7.06 -1.53 20.07
C ALA A 592 8.34 -1.38 19.23
N ALA A 593 8.26 -1.83 17.97
CA ALA A 593 9.17 -1.42 16.89
C ALA A 593 8.48 -1.58 15.52
#